data_d1e8b2604762df25e36fd151bb344032
#
_entry.id   d1e8b2604762df25e36fd151bb344032
#
_cell.length_a   1.000
_cell.length_b   1.000
_cell.length_c   1.000
_cell.angle_alpha   90.00
_cell.angle_beta   90.00
_cell.angle_gamma   90.00
#
_symmetry.space_group_name_H-M   'P 1'
#
loop_
_entity.id
_entity.type
_entity.pdbx_description
1 polymer ?
#
loop_
_entity_poly.entity_id
_entity_poly.type
_entity_poly.pdbx_seq_one_letter_code
_entity_poly.pdbx_strand_id
1 'polypeptide(L)'
;LITVRIAQKVGFTQMSKITNNFGIYNDIPEILSVSLGAAETTLIQLTNAYCTFANGGKKVTPIFIDRIQDRRGKTIFNADKRKCVGCEEMSYLKDEIPTIQDNREQIISPETAYQITSMMEGVIKRGTGRKLRSLNLNLAGKTGTTNKNMDAWFLGFTSKLVIGVYVGFDEPQSLGRYETGAKVALPIFKKFVENVVKKRDALPFRIP
;
A
#
# COMPACT_ATOMS: atom_id res chain seq x y z
N LEU A 1 -13.91 19.42 -4.72
CA LEU A 1 -15.06 19.93 -3.96
C LEU A 1 -15.84 18.80 -3.25
N ILE A 2 -16.19 17.70 -3.95
CA ILE A 2 -16.97 16.58 -3.36
C ILE A 2 -16.18 15.91 -2.22
N THR A 3 -14.91 15.59 -2.41
CA THR A 3 -14.05 14.98 -1.38
C THR A 3 -14.02 15.79 -0.10
N VAL A 4 -13.88 17.12 -0.18
CA VAL A 4 -13.87 18.02 0.98
C VAL A 4 -15.22 18.01 1.71
N ARG A 5 -16.33 18.02 0.97
CA ARG A 5 -17.69 17.94 1.56
C ARG A 5 -17.91 16.60 2.28
N ILE A 6 -17.45 15.50 1.70
CA ILE A 6 -17.53 14.17 2.34
C ILE A 6 -16.68 14.15 3.60
N ALA A 7 -15.43 14.64 3.55
CA ALA A 7 -14.54 14.73 4.70
C ALA A 7 -15.16 15.56 5.83
N GLN A 8 -15.73 16.71 5.51
CA GLN A 8 -16.44 17.56 6.48
C GLN A 8 -17.62 16.82 7.12
N LYS A 9 -18.38 16.03 6.33
CA LYS A 9 -19.51 15.24 6.84
C LYS A 9 -19.05 14.08 7.71
N VAL A 10 -17.93 13.43 7.38
CA VAL A 10 -17.31 12.34 8.17
C VAL A 10 -16.74 12.86 9.48
N GLY A 11 -16.13 14.04 9.48
CA GLY A 11 -15.52 14.70 10.63
C GLY A 11 -14.06 14.25 10.88
N PHE A 12 -13.29 15.15 11.49
CA PHE A 12 -11.85 14.96 11.74
C PHE A 12 -11.57 13.80 12.68
N THR A 13 -12.38 13.60 13.73
CA THR A 13 -12.21 12.49 14.68
C THR A 13 -12.20 11.12 13.98
N GLN A 14 -13.13 10.91 13.06
CA GLN A 14 -13.17 9.64 12.31
C GLN A 14 -12.02 9.52 11.32
N MET A 15 -11.66 10.61 10.66
CA MET A 15 -10.51 10.65 9.75
C MET A 15 -9.21 10.34 10.49
N SER A 16 -8.98 10.98 11.65
CA SER A 16 -7.80 10.74 12.50
C SER A 16 -7.74 9.27 12.95
N LYS A 17 -8.85 8.73 13.44
CA LYS A 17 -8.92 7.31 13.86
C LYS A 17 -8.54 6.36 12.71
N ILE A 18 -9.06 6.57 11.51
CA ILE A 18 -8.76 5.71 10.36
C ILE A 18 -7.29 5.85 9.97
N THR A 19 -6.77 7.05 9.83
CA THR A 19 -5.38 7.27 9.41
C THR A 19 -4.37 6.74 10.41
N ASN A 20 -4.71 6.81 11.71
CA ASN A 20 -3.93 6.20 12.78
C ASN A 20 -3.94 4.66 12.69
N ASN A 21 -5.10 4.05 12.52
CA ASN A 21 -5.22 2.60 12.34
C ASN A 21 -4.39 2.10 11.15
N PHE A 22 -4.37 2.86 10.05
CA PHE A 22 -3.53 2.56 8.88
C PHE A 22 -2.03 2.84 9.09
N GLY A 23 -1.67 3.50 10.21
CA GLY A 23 -0.29 3.86 10.52
C GLY A 23 0.29 4.95 9.63
N ILE A 24 -0.58 5.81 9.04
CA ILE A 24 -0.15 6.94 8.21
C ILE A 24 0.21 8.13 9.09
N TYR A 25 -0.68 8.46 10.04
CA TYR A 25 -0.53 9.60 10.95
C TYR A 25 -0.88 9.17 12.37
N ASN A 26 -0.14 9.67 13.35
CA ASN A 26 -0.52 9.55 14.75
C ASN A 26 -1.63 10.54 15.12
N ASP A 27 -1.55 11.72 14.52
CA ASP A 27 -2.54 12.78 14.62
C ASP A 27 -2.60 13.56 13.31
N ILE A 28 -3.76 14.10 12.97
CA ILE A 28 -3.94 14.90 11.76
C ILE A 28 -4.38 16.32 12.12
N PRO A 29 -3.82 17.33 11.45
CA PRO A 29 -4.32 18.70 11.60
C PRO A 29 -5.81 18.79 11.23
N GLU A 30 -6.60 19.49 12.06
CA GLU A 30 -8.05 19.68 11.83
C GLU A 30 -8.33 20.73 10.75
N ILE A 31 -7.72 20.54 9.58
CA ILE A 31 -7.91 21.41 8.41
C ILE A 31 -8.42 20.61 7.22
N LEU A 32 -9.38 21.16 6.49
CA LEU A 32 -10.05 20.45 5.38
C LEU A 32 -9.10 20.05 4.23
N SER A 33 -7.99 20.76 4.08
CA SER A 33 -6.96 20.44 3.06
C SER A 33 -6.28 19.09 3.28
N VAL A 34 -6.31 18.54 4.50
CA VAL A 34 -5.81 17.19 4.79
C VAL A 34 -6.56 16.13 3.98
N SER A 35 -7.87 16.33 3.74
CA SER A 35 -8.67 15.44 2.89
C SER A 35 -8.19 15.40 1.42
N LEU A 36 -7.38 16.35 1.02
CA LEU A 36 -6.76 16.45 -0.30
C LEU A 36 -5.27 16.07 -0.29
N GLY A 37 -4.76 15.60 0.86
CA GLY A 37 -3.37 15.14 0.99
C GLY A 37 -2.38 16.25 1.37
N ALA A 38 -2.82 17.27 2.10
CA ALA A 38 -1.94 18.36 2.57
C ALA A 38 -1.08 17.97 3.79
N ALA A 39 -1.39 16.86 4.47
CA ALA A 39 -0.58 16.38 5.58
C ALA A 39 0.64 15.60 5.08
N GLU A 40 1.78 15.84 5.72
CA GLU A 40 3.06 15.20 5.38
C GLU A 40 3.11 13.76 5.87
N THR A 41 3.67 12.89 5.06
CA THR A 41 3.89 11.48 5.40
C THR A 41 5.13 10.94 4.71
N THR A 42 5.62 9.80 5.17
CA THR A 42 6.75 9.13 4.52
C THR A 42 6.28 8.18 3.43
N LEU A 43 7.16 7.92 2.45
CA LEU A 43 6.89 6.95 1.38
C LEU A 43 6.55 5.56 1.95
N ILE A 44 7.26 5.14 3.00
CA ILE A 44 7.05 3.83 3.62
C ILE A 44 5.69 3.74 4.33
N GLN A 45 5.29 4.77 5.09
CA GLN A 45 4.00 4.79 5.78
C GLN A 45 2.85 4.72 4.79
N LEU A 46 2.90 5.54 3.74
CA LEU A 46 1.84 5.56 2.74
C LEU A 46 1.82 4.26 1.93
N THR A 47 2.97 3.71 1.54
CA THR A 47 3.04 2.41 0.85
C THR A 47 2.50 1.28 1.72
N ASN A 48 2.81 1.30 3.03
CA ASN A 48 2.29 0.33 3.99
C ASN A 48 0.76 0.41 4.16
N ALA A 49 0.20 1.61 4.15
CA ALA A 49 -1.25 1.79 4.16
C ALA A 49 -1.92 1.13 2.95
N TYR A 50 -1.29 1.19 1.77
CA TYR A 50 -1.78 0.50 0.57
C TYR A 50 -1.67 -1.03 0.69
N CYS A 51 -0.71 -1.56 1.48
CA CYS A 51 -0.65 -2.99 1.79
C CYS A 51 -1.92 -3.48 2.48
N THR A 52 -2.54 -2.66 3.32
CA THR A 52 -3.81 -2.99 3.98
C THR A 52 -4.93 -3.24 2.97
N PHE A 53 -5.06 -2.42 1.92
CA PHE A 53 -6.04 -2.66 0.85
C PHE A 53 -5.73 -3.91 0.05
N ALA A 54 -4.47 -4.09 -0.36
CA ALA A 54 -4.04 -5.27 -1.12
C ALA A 54 -4.22 -6.58 -0.34
N ASN A 55 -4.22 -6.51 0.99
CA ASN A 55 -4.30 -7.63 1.92
C ASN A 55 -5.71 -7.81 2.53
N GLY A 56 -6.75 -7.32 1.89
CA GLY A 56 -8.14 -7.51 2.32
C GLY A 56 -8.48 -6.81 3.64
N GLY A 57 -7.88 -5.67 3.91
CA GLY A 57 -8.16 -4.83 5.09
C GLY A 57 -7.39 -5.18 6.35
N LYS A 58 -6.46 -6.14 6.29
CA LYS A 58 -5.60 -6.52 7.43
C LYS A 58 -4.33 -5.67 7.50
N LYS A 59 -3.99 -5.23 8.70
CA LYS A 59 -2.78 -4.44 8.99
C LYS A 59 -1.51 -5.19 8.64
N VAL A 60 -0.57 -4.50 8.02
CA VAL A 60 0.78 -4.99 7.76
C VAL A 60 1.76 -4.14 8.53
N THR A 61 2.70 -4.78 9.22
CA THR A 61 3.81 -4.09 9.87
C THR A 61 5.07 -4.30 9.02
N PRO A 62 5.72 -3.24 8.53
CA PRO A 62 6.94 -3.39 7.75
C PRO A 62 8.04 -4.07 8.57
N ILE A 63 8.70 -5.05 7.96
CA ILE A 63 9.83 -5.78 8.55
C ILE A 63 11.07 -5.48 7.70
N PHE A 64 12.10 -4.89 8.32
CA PHE A 64 13.38 -4.60 7.66
C PHE A 64 14.45 -5.64 8.01
N ILE A 65 14.33 -6.25 9.19
CA ILE A 65 15.22 -7.32 9.66
C ILE A 65 14.37 -8.52 9.98
N ASP A 66 14.45 -9.54 9.14
CA ASP A 66 13.72 -10.78 9.33
C ASP A 66 14.29 -11.60 10.49
N ARG A 67 15.60 -11.79 10.50
CA ARG A 67 16.28 -12.64 11.49
C ARG A 67 17.71 -12.16 11.75
N ILE A 68 18.16 -12.29 13.00
CA ILE A 68 19.55 -12.10 13.41
C ILE A 68 20.06 -13.41 13.99
N GLN A 69 21.24 -13.85 13.54
CA GLN A 69 21.90 -15.03 14.05
C GLN A 69 23.30 -14.68 14.59
N ASP A 70 23.73 -15.39 15.62
CA ASP A 70 25.10 -15.27 16.10
C ASP A 70 26.08 -16.01 15.15
N ARG A 71 27.39 -15.90 15.47
CA ARG A 71 28.46 -16.55 14.68
C ARG A 71 28.38 -18.10 14.66
N ARG A 72 27.56 -18.70 15.50
CA ARG A 72 27.35 -20.15 15.58
C ARG A 72 26.04 -20.57 14.90
N GLY A 73 25.31 -19.65 14.26
CA GLY A 73 24.04 -19.90 13.60
C GLY A 73 22.82 -19.91 14.52
N LYS A 74 23.01 -19.64 15.83
CA LYS A 74 21.90 -19.54 16.77
C LYS A 74 21.09 -18.27 16.51
N THR A 75 19.79 -18.42 16.28
CA THR A 75 18.88 -17.27 16.11
C THR A 75 18.73 -16.53 17.43
N ILE A 76 19.09 -15.25 17.46
CA ILE A 76 18.96 -14.34 18.61
C ILE A 76 17.78 -13.36 18.44
N PHE A 77 17.32 -13.16 17.21
CA PHE A 77 16.13 -12.36 16.90
C PHE A 77 15.41 -12.98 15.70
N ASN A 78 14.06 -13.03 15.78
CA ASN A 78 13.19 -13.38 14.67
C ASN A 78 12.01 -12.43 14.66
N ALA A 79 11.76 -11.76 13.55
CA ALA A 79 10.64 -10.84 13.39
C ALA A 79 9.29 -11.58 13.33
N ASP A 80 9.26 -12.74 12.66
CA ASP A 80 8.07 -13.57 12.58
C ASP A 80 7.88 -14.37 13.88
N LYS A 81 6.92 -13.96 14.69
CA LYS A 81 6.57 -14.61 15.96
C LYS A 81 5.35 -15.53 15.85
N ARG A 82 4.84 -15.74 14.63
CA ARG A 82 3.70 -16.62 14.43
C ARG A 82 4.08 -18.05 14.74
N LYS A 83 3.19 -18.75 15.43
CA LYS A 83 3.37 -20.19 15.70
C LYS A 83 2.92 -21.01 14.50
N CYS A 84 3.70 -21.97 14.11
CA CYS A 84 3.32 -22.98 13.13
C CYS A 84 2.74 -24.17 13.88
N VAL A 85 1.48 -24.47 13.66
CA VAL A 85 0.84 -25.67 14.21
C VAL A 85 1.21 -26.85 13.31
N GLY A 86 1.74 -27.92 13.91
CA GLY A 86 2.16 -29.11 13.16
C GLY A 86 3.58 -29.06 12.58
N CYS A 87 4.35 -27.95 12.81
CA CYS A 87 5.74 -27.88 12.34
C CYS A 87 6.76 -28.60 13.25
N GLU A 88 6.38 -28.89 14.50
CA GLU A 88 7.28 -29.52 15.47
C GLU A 88 7.30 -31.05 15.37
N GLU A 89 6.31 -31.64 14.73
CA GLU A 89 6.23 -33.07 14.53
C GLU A 89 7.00 -33.43 13.24
N MET A 90 8.16 -34.10 13.40
CA MET A 90 8.99 -34.57 12.28
C MET A 90 8.35 -35.73 11.48
N SER A 91 7.14 -36.13 11.80
CA SER A 91 6.37 -37.10 11.02
C SER A 91 5.53 -36.35 9.98
N TYR A 92 6.01 -36.26 8.79
CA TYR A 92 5.22 -35.88 7.61
C TYR A 92 4.08 -36.91 7.44
N LEU A 93 3.01 -36.72 8.14
CA LEU A 93 1.75 -37.37 7.80
C LEU A 93 1.28 -36.72 6.50
N LYS A 94 1.22 -37.51 5.43
CA LYS A 94 1.09 -37.10 4.02
C LYS A 94 -0.05 -36.17 3.66
N ASP A 95 -0.95 -35.82 4.59
CA ASP A 95 -2.20 -35.13 4.29
C ASP A 95 -2.43 -33.83 5.06
N GLU A 96 -1.55 -33.43 6.00
CA GLU A 96 -1.74 -32.16 6.75
C GLU A 96 -0.65 -31.14 6.39
N ILE A 97 -1.05 -30.11 5.64
CA ILE A 97 -0.18 -28.97 5.36
C ILE A 97 -0.08 -28.12 6.64
N PRO A 98 1.15 -27.85 7.15
CA PRO A 98 1.33 -26.99 8.32
C PRO A 98 0.65 -25.63 8.11
N THR A 99 -0.16 -25.21 9.07
CA THR A 99 -0.88 -23.94 8.99
C THR A 99 -0.28 -22.89 9.92
N ILE A 100 0.01 -21.72 9.37
CA ILE A 100 0.44 -20.56 10.13
C ILE A 100 -0.78 -19.70 10.41
N GLN A 101 -1.09 -19.47 11.69
CA GLN A 101 -2.18 -18.61 12.09
C GLN A 101 -1.91 -17.16 11.65
N ASP A 102 -2.91 -16.56 11.01
CA ASP A 102 -2.88 -15.14 10.63
C ASP A 102 -3.42 -14.28 11.79
N ASN A 103 -2.50 -13.75 12.59
CA ASN A 103 -2.81 -12.91 13.77
C ASN A 103 -2.87 -11.41 13.44
N ARG A 104 -2.90 -11.03 12.15
CA ARG A 104 -2.95 -9.62 11.74
C ARG A 104 -4.32 -9.02 12.07
N GLU A 105 -4.29 -7.81 12.59
CA GLU A 105 -5.48 -7.03 12.93
C GLU A 105 -6.27 -6.66 11.68
N GLN A 106 -7.59 -6.87 11.70
CA GLN A 106 -8.51 -6.40 10.66
C GLN A 106 -8.87 -4.94 10.94
N ILE A 107 -8.37 -4.00 10.13
CA ILE A 107 -8.58 -2.56 10.29
C ILE A 107 -9.87 -2.09 9.62
N ILE A 108 -10.12 -2.58 8.43
CA ILE A 108 -11.36 -2.36 7.65
C ILE A 108 -11.89 -3.71 7.17
N SER A 109 -13.20 -3.77 6.91
CA SER A 109 -13.78 -5.03 6.41
C SER A 109 -13.22 -5.42 5.04
N PRO A 110 -13.16 -6.72 4.71
CA PRO A 110 -12.69 -7.19 3.40
C PRO A 110 -13.49 -6.58 2.24
N GLU A 111 -14.80 -6.38 2.41
CA GLU A 111 -15.68 -5.77 1.42
C GLU A 111 -15.29 -4.31 1.17
N THR A 112 -15.01 -3.54 2.22
CA THR A 112 -14.55 -2.14 2.11
C THR A 112 -13.20 -2.08 1.41
N ALA A 113 -12.26 -2.97 1.77
CA ALA A 113 -10.95 -3.05 1.14
C ALA A 113 -11.09 -3.36 -0.36
N TYR A 114 -11.98 -4.29 -0.72
CA TYR A 114 -12.26 -4.63 -2.11
C TYR A 114 -12.91 -3.47 -2.88
N GLN A 115 -13.89 -2.78 -2.30
CA GLN A 115 -14.52 -1.61 -2.92
C GLN A 115 -13.49 -0.53 -3.25
N ILE A 116 -12.59 -0.20 -2.32
CA ILE A 116 -11.51 0.77 -2.55
C ILE A 116 -10.54 0.25 -3.63
N THR A 117 -10.18 -1.02 -3.58
CA THR A 117 -9.32 -1.65 -4.60
C THR A 117 -9.95 -1.55 -5.99
N SER A 118 -11.25 -1.84 -6.12
CA SER A 118 -12.01 -1.72 -7.38
C SER A 118 -12.05 -0.28 -7.89
N MET A 119 -12.20 0.71 -6.99
CA MET A 119 -12.09 2.13 -7.37
C MET A 119 -10.68 2.47 -7.90
N MET A 120 -9.62 1.94 -7.26
CA MET A 120 -8.24 2.13 -7.69
C MET A 120 -7.89 1.38 -8.98
N GLU A 121 -8.51 0.22 -9.26
CA GLU A 121 -8.48 -0.39 -10.60
C GLU A 121 -9.11 0.55 -11.65
N GLY A 122 -10.19 1.23 -11.30
CA GLY A 122 -10.83 2.25 -12.13
C GLY A 122 -9.87 3.36 -12.56
N VAL A 123 -8.91 3.76 -11.70
CA VAL A 123 -7.87 4.72 -12.03
C VAL A 123 -6.98 4.22 -13.17
N ILE A 124 -6.65 2.92 -13.17
CA ILE A 124 -5.88 2.29 -14.25
C ILE A 124 -6.73 2.11 -15.50
N LYS A 125 -7.97 1.65 -15.35
CA LYS A 125 -8.85 1.34 -16.48
C LYS A 125 -9.36 2.60 -17.19
N ARG A 126 -9.65 3.69 -16.46
CA ARG A 126 -10.38 4.88 -16.97
C ARG A 126 -9.78 6.22 -16.56
N GLY A 127 -8.87 6.24 -15.55
CA GLY A 127 -8.39 7.44 -14.91
C GLY A 127 -6.96 7.84 -15.29
N THR A 128 -6.29 8.50 -14.35
CA THR A 128 -4.94 9.07 -14.50
C THR A 128 -3.85 8.02 -14.69
N GLY A 129 -4.11 6.76 -14.31
CA GLY A 129 -3.19 5.62 -14.45
C GLY A 129 -3.29 4.86 -15.77
N ARG A 130 -4.12 5.29 -16.73
CA ARG A 130 -4.43 4.53 -17.95
C ARG A 130 -3.22 4.11 -18.81
N LYS A 131 -2.08 4.75 -18.66
CA LYS A 131 -0.83 4.34 -19.33
C LYS A 131 -0.35 2.94 -18.91
N LEU A 132 -0.80 2.45 -17.73
CA LEU A 132 -0.48 1.10 -17.25
C LEU A 132 -1.33 -0.01 -17.89
N ARG A 133 -2.39 0.32 -18.63
CA ARG A 133 -3.22 -0.67 -19.34
C ARG A 133 -2.41 -1.51 -20.33
N SER A 134 -1.36 -0.93 -20.92
CA SER A 134 -0.47 -1.65 -21.84
C SER A 134 0.25 -2.84 -21.21
N LEU A 135 0.35 -2.91 -19.88
CA LEU A 135 0.95 -4.03 -19.16
C LEU A 135 0.07 -5.28 -19.18
N ASN A 136 -1.25 -5.11 -19.39
CA ASN A 136 -2.23 -6.19 -19.35
C ASN A 136 -2.14 -7.04 -18.07
N LEU A 137 -2.06 -6.36 -16.91
CA LEU A 137 -1.98 -6.93 -15.58
C LEU A 137 -3.14 -6.43 -14.72
N ASN A 138 -3.52 -7.20 -13.70
CA ASN A 138 -4.45 -6.75 -12.67
C ASN A 138 -3.73 -5.79 -11.72
N LEU A 139 -3.95 -4.51 -11.92
CA LEU A 139 -3.31 -3.41 -11.20
C LEU A 139 -4.36 -2.46 -10.63
N ALA A 140 -4.13 -2.04 -9.41
CA ALA A 140 -4.83 -0.94 -8.76
C ALA A 140 -3.83 0.13 -8.35
N GLY A 141 -4.23 1.40 -8.27
CA GLY A 141 -3.30 2.44 -7.84
C GLY A 141 -3.86 3.85 -7.96
N LYS A 142 -3.07 4.81 -7.47
CA LYS A 142 -3.43 6.22 -7.44
C LYS A 142 -2.22 7.12 -7.66
N THR A 143 -2.40 8.14 -8.46
CA THR A 143 -1.45 9.25 -8.60
C THR A 143 -1.64 10.26 -7.46
N GLY A 144 -0.56 10.87 -7.02
CA GLY A 144 -0.55 12.07 -6.17
C GLY A 144 0.26 13.17 -6.83
N THR A 145 -0.16 14.41 -6.63
CA THR A 145 0.58 15.59 -7.08
C THR A 145 0.26 16.71 -6.10
N THR A 146 1.30 17.30 -5.50
CA THR A 146 1.13 18.43 -4.60
C THR A 146 0.93 19.72 -5.37
N ASN A 147 0.49 20.77 -4.65
CA ASN A 147 0.33 22.11 -5.23
C ASN A 147 1.66 22.56 -5.87
N LYS A 148 1.58 23.29 -6.99
CA LYS A 148 2.72 23.77 -7.76
C LYS A 148 3.66 22.67 -8.29
N ASN A 149 3.20 21.39 -8.31
CA ASN A 149 3.97 20.23 -8.76
C ASN A 149 5.33 20.08 -8.02
N MET A 150 5.33 20.26 -6.70
CA MET A 150 6.55 20.07 -5.90
C MET A 150 6.87 18.60 -5.73
N ASP A 151 5.83 17.75 -5.56
CA ASP A 151 5.96 16.31 -5.39
C ASP A 151 5.07 15.56 -6.37
N ALA A 152 5.61 14.48 -6.90
CA ALA A 152 4.93 13.57 -7.78
C ALA A 152 4.93 12.16 -7.16
N TRP A 153 3.73 11.62 -6.92
CA TRP A 153 3.54 10.32 -6.29
C TRP A 153 2.80 9.36 -7.22
N PHE A 154 3.15 8.10 -7.15
CA PHE A 154 2.32 7.01 -7.62
C PHE A 154 2.42 5.82 -6.66
N LEU A 155 1.28 5.40 -6.14
CA LEU A 155 1.17 4.16 -5.38
C LEU A 155 0.30 3.20 -6.16
N GLY A 156 0.80 1.98 -6.34
CA GLY A 156 0.07 0.95 -7.06
C GLY A 156 0.43 -0.44 -6.56
N PHE A 157 -0.45 -1.38 -6.84
CA PHE A 157 -0.29 -2.74 -6.36
C PHE A 157 -0.94 -3.78 -7.28
N THR A 158 -0.42 -4.99 -7.19
CA THR A 158 -1.05 -6.24 -7.60
C THR A 158 -1.61 -6.95 -6.37
N SER A 159 -2.17 -8.14 -6.54
CA SER A 159 -2.57 -8.98 -5.40
C SER A 159 -1.42 -9.45 -4.50
N LYS A 160 -0.15 -9.28 -4.93
CA LYS A 160 1.04 -9.80 -4.21
C LYS A 160 2.10 -8.77 -3.91
N LEU A 161 2.08 -7.61 -4.57
CA LEU A 161 3.15 -6.62 -4.49
C LEU A 161 2.58 -5.22 -4.45
N VAL A 162 3.01 -4.41 -3.50
CA VAL A 162 2.69 -2.98 -3.38
C VAL A 162 3.95 -2.18 -3.63
N ILE A 163 3.84 -1.13 -4.44
CA ILE A 163 4.97 -0.30 -4.86
C ILE A 163 4.57 1.17 -4.68
N GLY A 164 5.37 1.91 -3.94
CA GLY A 164 5.29 3.36 -3.84
C GLY A 164 6.43 4.02 -4.60
N VAL A 165 6.12 5.06 -5.36
CA VAL A 165 7.09 5.91 -6.06
C VAL A 165 6.86 7.34 -5.66
N TYR A 166 7.90 7.99 -5.20
CA TYR A 166 7.97 9.40 -4.87
C TYR A 166 9.08 10.07 -5.69
N VAL A 167 8.79 11.24 -6.22
CA VAL A 167 9.76 12.11 -6.86
C VAL A 167 9.54 13.52 -6.36
N GLY A 168 10.57 14.12 -5.80
CA GLY A 168 10.57 15.46 -5.23
C GLY A 168 12.00 15.87 -4.90
N PHE A 169 12.17 17.10 -4.45
CA PHE A 169 13.42 17.62 -3.94
C PHE A 169 13.39 17.66 -2.41
N ASP A 170 14.55 17.51 -1.77
CA ASP A 170 14.68 17.61 -0.31
C ASP A 170 14.27 19.00 0.19
N GLU A 171 14.65 20.05 -0.53
CA GLU A 171 14.10 21.39 -0.36
C GLU A 171 12.94 21.59 -1.34
N PRO A 172 11.72 21.88 -0.85
CA PRO A 172 10.53 21.95 -1.69
C PRO A 172 10.66 22.96 -2.82
N GLN A 173 10.76 22.48 -4.05
CA GLN A 173 10.74 23.27 -5.26
C GLN A 173 9.97 22.56 -6.37
N SER A 174 9.49 23.32 -7.36
CA SER A 174 8.69 22.76 -8.44
C SER A 174 9.50 21.81 -9.32
N LEU A 175 8.94 20.64 -9.61
CA LEU A 175 9.46 19.70 -10.61
C LEU A 175 9.33 20.23 -12.05
N GLY A 176 8.54 21.29 -12.24
CA GLY A 176 8.27 21.91 -13.51
C GLY A 176 6.78 21.97 -13.86
N ARG A 177 6.47 22.80 -14.85
CA ARG A 177 5.09 22.97 -15.34
C ARG A 177 4.57 21.65 -15.91
N TYR A 178 3.43 21.18 -15.40
CA TYR A 178 2.77 19.91 -15.79
C TYR A 178 3.50 18.63 -15.36
N GLU A 179 4.54 18.67 -14.54
CA GLU A 179 5.21 17.48 -14.00
C GLU A 179 4.37 16.91 -12.84
N THR A 180 3.39 16.07 -13.21
CA THR A 180 2.43 15.43 -12.29
C THR A 180 2.84 14.00 -11.97
N GLY A 181 2.23 13.40 -10.95
CA GLY A 181 2.42 11.98 -10.61
C GLY A 181 2.19 11.03 -11.79
N ALA A 182 1.23 11.35 -12.67
CA ALA A 182 0.96 10.57 -13.90
C ALA A 182 2.06 10.72 -14.97
N LYS A 183 2.85 11.80 -14.92
CA LYS A 183 3.88 12.08 -15.92
C LYS A 183 5.28 11.70 -15.42
N VAL A 184 5.53 11.81 -14.12
CA VAL A 184 6.85 11.60 -13.51
C VAL A 184 6.93 10.26 -12.76
N ALA A 185 6.10 10.05 -11.74
CA ALA A 185 6.18 8.87 -10.89
C ALA A 185 5.62 7.59 -11.56
N LEU A 186 4.52 7.71 -12.31
CA LEU A 186 3.90 6.57 -12.97
C LEU A 186 4.80 5.86 -13.99
N PRO A 187 5.62 6.54 -14.84
CA PRO A 187 6.55 5.86 -15.73
C PRO A 187 7.61 5.04 -15.00
N ILE A 188 8.09 5.51 -13.85
CA ILE A 188 9.05 4.79 -12.99
C ILE A 188 8.39 3.51 -12.48
N PHE A 189 7.17 3.64 -11.92
CA PHE A 189 6.36 2.49 -11.50
C PHE A 189 6.17 1.50 -12.66
N LYS A 190 5.78 1.98 -13.84
CA LYS A 190 5.57 1.15 -15.03
C LYS A 190 6.81 0.34 -15.38
N LYS A 191 7.96 1.02 -15.47
CA LYS A 191 9.24 0.38 -15.81
C LYS A 191 9.64 -0.67 -14.79
N PHE A 192 9.42 -0.40 -13.50
CA PHE A 192 9.67 -1.38 -12.43
C PHE A 192 8.79 -2.61 -12.59
N VAL A 193 7.47 -2.42 -12.75
CA VAL A 193 6.50 -3.53 -12.90
C VAL A 193 6.80 -4.37 -14.14
N GLU A 194 7.16 -3.76 -15.27
CA GLU A 194 7.54 -4.47 -16.50
C GLU A 194 8.71 -5.45 -16.28
N ASN A 195 9.66 -5.09 -15.42
CA ASN A 195 10.84 -5.92 -15.16
C ASN A 195 10.64 -6.97 -14.05
N VAL A 196 9.75 -6.70 -13.08
CA VAL A 196 9.67 -7.51 -11.85
C VAL A 196 8.43 -8.41 -11.83
N VAL A 197 7.29 -7.93 -12.35
CA VAL A 197 6.01 -8.64 -12.24
C VAL A 197 5.78 -9.52 -13.47
N LYS A 198 5.76 -10.84 -13.25
CA LYS A 198 5.34 -11.78 -14.30
C LYS A 198 3.81 -11.85 -14.35
N LYS A 199 3.23 -12.09 -15.53
CA LYS A 199 1.76 -12.21 -15.71
C LYS A 199 1.11 -13.21 -14.74
N ARG A 200 1.79 -14.33 -14.47
CA ARG A 200 1.33 -15.36 -13.52
C ARG A 200 1.24 -14.87 -12.07
N ASP A 201 1.93 -13.78 -11.71
CA ASP A 201 1.97 -13.24 -10.35
C ASP A 201 0.95 -12.12 -10.12
N ALA A 202 0.39 -11.58 -11.20
CA ALA A 202 -0.65 -10.55 -11.16
C ALA A 202 -2.05 -11.18 -11.24
N LEU A 203 -2.36 -12.02 -10.25
CA LEU A 203 -3.67 -12.64 -10.11
C LEU A 203 -4.77 -11.58 -9.92
N PRO A 204 -6.02 -11.90 -10.25
CA PRO A 204 -7.16 -11.05 -9.92
C PRO A 204 -7.19 -10.72 -8.41
N PHE A 205 -7.70 -9.54 -8.07
CA PHE A 205 -7.93 -9.20 -6.68
C PHE A 205 -9.03 -10.10 -6.10
N ARG A 206 -8.80 -10.56 -4.87
CA ARG A 206 -9.74 -11.46 -4.20
C ARG A 206 -11.03 -10.70 -3.89
N ILE A 207 -12.13 -11.28 -4.33
CA ILE A 207 -13.49 -10.85 -3.96
C ILE A 207 -13.82 -11.53 -2.62
N PRO A 208 -14.28 -10.76 -1.61
CA PRO A 208 -14.69 -11.29 -0.30
C PRO A 208 -15.86 -12.24 -0.37
#